data_b92fb720f4d3c86de8fafac25f11a92c
#
_entry.id   b92fb720f4d3c86de8fafac25f11a92c
#
_cell.length_a   1.000
_cell.length_b   1.000
_cell.length_c   1.000
_cell.angle_alpha   90.00
_cell.angle_beta   90.00
_cell.angle_gamma   90.00
#
_symmetry.space_group_name_H-M   'P 1'
#
loop_
_entity.id
_entity.type
_entity.pdbx_description
1 polymer ?
#
loop_
_entity_poly.entity_id
_entity_poly.type
_entity_poly.pdbx_seq_one_letter_code
_entity_poly.pdbx_strand_id
1 'polypeptide(L)'
;FRSNMGNEENWRGELRFEVKAGKQVETVWKKFLKMEEQSNSNQAEFGSGSKPFVGVLKPDGTTDGLVMFRISDIENVVTGFVINWEEYEE
;
A
#
# COMPACT_ATOMS: atom_id res chain seq x y z
N PHE A 1 3.18 -14.88 0.17
CA PHE A 1 4.12 -14.62 -0.92
C PHE A 1 5.42 -15.31 -0.69
N ARG A 2 5.97 -15.84 -1.73
CA ARG A 2 7.29 -16.45 -1.67
C ARG A 2 8.25 -15.66 -2.52
N SER A 3 9.25 -15.10 -1.89
CA SER A 3 10.22 -14.28 -2.62
C SER A 3 11.13 -15.11 -3.52
N ASN A 4 11.11 -16.43 -3.34
CA ASN A 4 11.98 -17.30 -4.13
C ASN A 4 11.28 -17.95 -5.32
N MET A 5 10.12 -17.51 -5.66
CA MET A 5 9.33 -18.07 -6.75
C MET A 5 9.53 -17.31 -8.05
N GLY A 6 10.75 -17.02 -8.36
CA GLY A 6 11.03 -16.25 -9.53
C GLY A 6 10.65 -14.80 -9.33
N ASN A 7 10.79 -14.03 -10.35
CA ASN A 7 10.59 -12.59 -10.22
C ASN A 7 9.17 -12.14 -10.50
N GLU A 8 8.37 -13.00 -11.04
CA GLU A 8 7.03 -12.64 -11.43
C GLU A 8 6.08 -13.80 -11.28
N GLU A 9 4.93 -13.52 -10.71
CA GLU A 9 3.89 -14.51 -10.51
C GLU A 9 2.56 -13.91 -10.89
N ASN A 10 1.67 -14.75 -11.36
CA ASN A 10 0.30 -14.36 -11.59
C ASN A 10 -0.58 -14.98 -10.54
N TRP A 11 -1.28 -14.16 -9.82
CA TRP A 11 -2.22 -14.67 -8.83
C TRP A 11 -3.54 -14.96 -9.55
N ARG A 12 -3.75 -16.26 -9.82
CA ARG A 12 -4.93 -16.72 -10.56
C ARG A 12 -5.06 -16.10 -11.94
N GLY A 13 -3.95 -15.63 -12.47
CA GLY A 13 -3.96 -15.03 -13.79
C GLY A 13 -4.52 -13.63 -13.88
N GLU A 14 -4.87 -13.04 -12.74
CA GLU A 14 -5.47 -11.71 -12.72
C GLU A 14 -4.50 -10.58 -12.41
N LEU A 15 -3.42 -10.88 -11.69
CA LEU A 15 -2.45 -9.89 -11.30
C LEU A 15 -1.05 -10.40 -11.56
N ARG A 16 -0.16 -9.47 -11.80
CA ARG A 16 1.26 -9.79 -11.97
C ARG A 16 2.01 -9.33 -10.74
N PHE A 17 2.94 -10.14 -10.29
CA PHE A 17 3.74 -9.84 -9.11
C PHE A 17 5.20 -9.99 -9.43
N GLU A 18 6.00 -9.06 -8.94
CA GLU A 18 7.43 -9.21 -8.87
C GLU A 18 7.84 -8.88 -7.45
N VAL A 19 8.58 -9.77 -6.84
CA VAL A 19 8.98 -9.61 -5.44
C VAL A 19 10.45 -9.29 -5.36
N LYS A 20 10.76 -8.19 -4.71
CA LYS A 20 12.13 -7.78 -4.42
C LYS A 20 12.34 -7.83 -2.92
N ALA A 21 13.53 -8.22 -2.50
CA ALA A 21 13.84 -8.34 -1.09
C ALA A 21 15.27 -7.86 -0.82
N GLY A 22 15.60 -7.76 0.47
CA GLY A 22 16.94 -7.41 0.87
C GLY A 22 17.20 -5.91 0.84
N LYS A 23 18.47 -5.56 0.72
CA LYS A 23 18.88 -4.17 0.85
C LYS A 23 18.32 -3.24 -0.20
N GLN A 24 18.00 -3.78 -1.35
CA GLN A 24 17.50 -2.95 -2.44
C GLN A 24 16.13 -2.33 -2.14
N VAL A 25 15.41 -2.84 -1.17
CA VAL A 25 14.11 -2.27 -0.82
C VAL A 25 14.14 -1.46 0.46
N GLU A 26 15.28 -1.33 1.11
CA GLU A 26 15.36 -0.61 2.38
C GLU A 26 14.96 0.86 2.28
N THR A 27 15.36 1.53 1.22
CA THR A 27 15.04 2.93 1.06
C THR A 27 13.55 3.18 0.95
N VAL A 28 12.89 2.34 0.16
CA VAL A 28 11.43 2.43 0.02
C VAL A 28 10.74 2.12 1.34
N TRP A 29 11.22 1.10 2.03
CA TRP A 29 10.68 0.71 3.32
C TRP A 29 10.79 1.84 4.35
N LYS A 30 11.93 2.49 4.41
CA LYS A 30 12.14 3.60 5.32
C LYS A 30 11.24 4.79 5.01
N LYS A 31 11.05 5.06 3.73
CA LYS A 31 10.14 6.13 3.33
C LYS A 31 8.71 5.81 3.76
N PHE A 32 8.30 4.58 3.56
CA PHE A 32 6.96 4.15 3.98
C PHE A 32 6.78 4.31 5.49
N LEU A 33 7.76 3.88 6.27
CA LEU A 33 7.68 4.00 7.73
C LEU A 33 7.55 5.45 8.18
N LYS A 34 8.25 6.35 7.52
CA LYS A 34 8.16 7.76 7.83
C LYS A 34 6.77 8.32 7.56
N MET A 35 6.21 7.94 6.42
CA MET A 35 4.87 8.37 6.05
C MET A 35 3.84 7.84 7.05
N GLU A 36 3.98 6.58 7.42
CA GLU A 36 3.08 5.95 8.38
C GLU A 36 3.17 6.63 9.74
N GLU A 37 4.38 6.92 10.20
CA GLU A 37 4.59 7.57 11.46
C GLU A 37 3.93 8.95 11.50
N GLN A 38 4.06 9.70 10.43
CA GLN A 38 3.44 11.00 10.35
C GLN A 38 1.92 10.90 10.36
N SER A 39 1.38 9.92 9.66
CA SER A 39 -0.06 9.67 9.64
C SER A 39 -0.56 9.27 11.02
N ASN A 40 0.19 8.43 11.72
CA ASN A 40 -0.19 8.01 13.07
C ASN A 40 -0.24 9.18 14.03
N SER A 41 0.68 10.11 13.90
CA SER A 41 0.67 11.33 14.73
C SER A 41 -0.59 12.14 14.46
N ASN A 42 -0.97 12.27 13.22
CA ASN A 42 -2.19 12.99 12.85
C ASN A 42 -3.43 12.29 13.38
N GLN A 43 -3.45 10.97 13.32
CA GLN A 43 -4.56 10.19 13.85
C GLN A 43 -4.73 10.40 15.36
N ALA A 44 -3.62 10.40 16.08
CA ALA A 44 -3.66 10.62 17.51
C ALA A 44 -4.29 11.96 17.84
N GLU A 45 -4.00 12.97 17.03
CA GLU A 45 -4.56 14.30 17.21
C GLU A 45 -6.05 14.34 16.92
N PHE A 46 -6.49 13.64 15.90
CA PHE A 46 -7.89 13.70 15.50
C PHE A 46 -8.72 12.54 16.04
N GLY A 47 -8.12 11.61 16.74
CA GLY A 47 -8.83 10.50 17.37
C GLY A 47 -9.51 9.56 16.41
N SER A 48 -8.93 9.32 15.28
CA SER A 48 -9.58 8.56 14.21
C SER A 48 -9.44 7.04 14.30
N GLY A 49 -8.96 6.51 15.42
CA GLY A 49 -8.89 5.07 15.60
C GLY A 49 -7.81 4.39 14.75
N SER A 50 -7.77 3.07 14.82
CA SER A 50 -6.74 2.32 14.13
C SER A 50 -7.21 1.82 12.78
N LYS A 51 -6.94 2.60 11.76
CA LYS A 51 -7.21 2.20 10.38
C LYS A 51 -5.90 1.85 9.72
N PRO A 52 -5.91 0.92 8.75
CA PRO A 52 -4.68 0.62 8.03
C PRO A 52 -4.18 1.84 7.27
N PHE A 53 -2.87 1.95 7.19
CA PHE A 53 -2.26 3.07 6.50
C PHE A 53 -1.99 2.74 5.03
N VAL A 54 -2.36 3.64 4.14
CA VAL A 54 -2.05 3.54 2.72
C VAL A 54 -1.25 4.77 2.34
N GLY A 55 -0.06 4.56 1.82
CA GLY A 55 0.76 5.64 1.31
C GLY A 55 0.53 5.82 -0.17
N VAL A 56 0.46 7.04 -0.63
CA VAL A 56 0.28 7.34 -2.04
C VAL A 56 1.44 8.20 -2.51
N LEU A 57 2.10 7.74 -3.57
CA LEU A 57 3.18 8.48 -4.20
C LEU A 57 2.73 8.89 -5.59
N LYS A 58 2.64 10.18 -5.81
CA LYS A 58 2.23 10.70 -7.10
C LYS A 58 3.20 11.76 -7.56
N PRO A 59 3.94 11.51 -8.64
CA PRO A 59 4.85 12.52 -9.16
C PRO A 59 4.10 13.73 -9.71
N ASP A 60 4.74 14.88 -9.65
CA ASP A 60 4.14 16.08 -10.22
C ASP A 60 3.97 15.93 -11.74
N GLY A 61 2.86 16.46 -12.23
CA GLY A 61 2.61 16.47 -13.65
C GLY A 61 2.08 15.16 -14.22
N THR A 62 1.77 14.19 -13.37
CA THR A 62 1.20 12.94 -13.84
C THR A 62 -0.21 12.74 -13.28
N THR A 63 -0.99 11.92 -13.96
CA THR A 63 -2.30 11.54 -13.46
C THR A 63 -2.27 10.16 -12.82
N ASP A 64 -1.10 9.56 -12.74
CA ASP A 64 -0.92 8.24 -12.18
C ASP A 64 0.00 8.31 -10.97
N GLY A 65 0.05 7.24 -10.22
CA GLY A 65 0.90 7.16 -9.05
C GLY A 65 0.97 5.75 -8.53
N LEU A 66 1.51 5.62 -7.33
CA LEU A 66 1.65 4.32 -6.67
C LEU A 66 0.97 4.37 -5.33
N VAL A 67 0.39 3.25 -4.93
CA VAL A 67 -0.10 3.09 -3.56
C VAL A 67 0.73 2.03 -2.87
N MET A 68 0.98 2.23 -1.58
CA MET A 68 1.76 1.32 -0.77
C MET A 68 1.05 1.05 0.54
N PHE A 69 1.06 -0.19 0.96
CA PHE A 69 0.54 -0.58 2.26
C PHE A 69 1.23 -1.86 2.69
N ARG A 70 1.08 -2.19 3.96
CA ARG A 70 1.71 -3.40 4.48
C ARG A 70 0.99 -4.64 3.97
N ILE A 71 1.74 -5.67 3.65
CA ILE A 71 1.15 -6.95 3.25
C ILE A 71 0.17 -7.43 4.32
N SER A 72 0.51 -7.23 5.58
CA SER A 72 -0.34 -7.66 6.68
C SER A 72 -1.69 -6.95 6.72
N ASP A 73 -1.82 -5.82 6.04
CA ASP A 73 -3.05 -5.04 6.02
C ASP A 73 -3.85 -5.26 4.74
N ILE A 74 -3.40 -6.16 3.87
CA ILE A 74 -3.96 -6.26 2.52
C ILE A 74 -5.47 -6.49 2.51
N GLU A 75 -5.95 -7.35 3.40
CA GLU A 75 -7.37 -7.67 3.44
C GLU A 75 -8.21 -6.45 3.79
N ASN A 76 -7.80 -5.71 4.81
CA ASN A 76 -8.53 -4.52 5.23
C ASN A 76 -8.44 -3.40 4.21
N VAL A 77 -7.29 -3.27 3.57
CA VAL A 77 -7.09 -2.23 2.56
C VAL A 77 -7.95 -2.49 1.34
N VAL A 78 -7.95 -3.73 0.86
CA VAL A 78 -8.75 -4.09 -0.31
C VAL A 78 -10.23 -3.90 -0.02
N THR A 79 -10.68 -4.33 1.15
CA THR A 79 -12.07 -4.15 1.55
C THR A 79 -12.44 -2.65 1.56
N GLY A 80 -11.56 -1.83 2.10
CA GLY A 80 -11.79 -0.40 2.13
C GLY A 80 -11.89 0.22 0.75
N PHE A 81 -11.04 -0.19 -0.16
CA PHE A 81 -11.09 0.30 -1.53
C PHE A 81 -12.40 -0.09 -2.21
N VAL A 82 -12.82 -1.34 -2.04
CA VAL A 82 -14.05 -1.83 -2.68
C VAL A 82 -15.25 -1.05 -2.17
N ILE A 83 -15.35 -0.86 -0.87
CA ILE A 83 -16.47 -0.13 -0.29
C ILE A 83 -16.52 1.30 -0.81
N ASN A 84 -15.38 1.99 -0.78
CA ASN A 84 -15.34 3.37 -1.25
C ASN A 84 -15.59 3.49 -2.74
N TRP A 85 -15.15 2.52 -3.50
CA TRP A 85 -15.36 2.51 -4.94
C TRP A 85 -16.84 2.39 -5.26
N GLU A 86 -17.53 1.53 -4.56
CA GLU A 86 -18.96 1.34 -4.77
C GLU A 86 -19.75 2.61 -4.46
N GLU A 87 -19.34 3.33 -3.44
CA GLU A 87 -19.98 4.60 -3.11
C GLU A 87 -19.80 5.63 -4.21
N TYR A 88 -18.64 5.61 -4.84
CA TYR A 88 -18.35 6.56 -5.92
C TYR A 88 -19.09 6.24 -7.20
N GLU A 89 -19.40 4.99 -7.41
CA GLU A 89 -20.01 4.55 -8.66
C GLU A 89 -21.50 4.83 -8.71
N GLU A 90 -22.07 5.19 -7.60
CA GLU A 90 -23.45 5.58 -7.59
C GLU A 90 -23.61 6.99 -8.12
#